data_60c0117475c9105ae215a1b5ca7459c6
#
_entry.id   60c0117475c9105ae215a1b5ca7459c6
#
_cell.length_a   1.000
_cell.length_b   1.000
_cell.length_c   1.000
_cell.angle_alpha   90.00
_cell.angle_beta   90.00
_cell.angle_gamma   90.00
#
_symmetry.space_group_name_H-M   'P 1'
#
loop_
_entity.id
_entity.type
_entity.pdbx_description
1 polymer ?
#
loop_
_entity_poly.entity_id
_entity_poly.type
_entity_poly.pdbx_seq_one_letter_code
_entity_poly.pdbx_strand_id
1 'polypeptide(L)'
;MLRGIVAVVALLGVISAVSLTRKLRTEPPPPQPLVMPARSPFLGAVGGQGIIESLDEDVRVAAPQPGIVRQVFVQVGDTVTSGDPLFQLDSRDAEAQVRLAEAEIPVLKARLSEAVTLENDRKDQLDRAKRLLAKSVVSEDEETRARFNFELARAARLRTEAELGQAQARLERAKVQLDILTVRATRDATVLRVNIRPGEFAGAQNATEPAMVLGHIKRLQLRAEIDETAASRVRPQARAYAFVKGDTSTSVPLQFVRFELLVQPKRSLTGASTERTDTRVLQVIYAFDPPPDVPLYVGQQMDVFIEDADAD
;
A
#
# COMPACT_ATOMS: atom_id res chain seq x y z
N MET A 1 -7.86 71.22 60.36
CA MET A 1 -7.57 71.17 58.88
C MET A 1 -6.71 69.91 58.52
N LEU A 2 -5.79 69.44 59.30
CA LEU A 2 -4.92 68.29 58.95
C LEU A 2 -5.71 66.95 58.72
N ARG A 3 -6.74 66.69 59.55
CA ARG A 3 -7.59 65.46 59.40
C ARG A 3 -8.39 65.38 58.09
N GLY A 4 -8.80 66.50 57.51
CA GLY A 4 -9.49 66.51 56.21
C GLY A 4 -8.60 66.22 55.02
N ILE A 5 -7.34 66.68 55.08
CA ILE A 5 -6.32 66.43 54.04
C ILE A 5 -5.97 64.94 53.95
N VAL A 6 -5.79 64.30 55.13
CA VAL A 6 -5.48 62.86 55.18
C VAL A 6 -6.63 62.02 54.65
N ALA A 7 -7.87 62.37 54.91
CA ALA A 7 -9.04 61.66 54.38
C ALA A 7 -9.15 61.77 52.82
N VAL A 8 -8.83 62.92 52.27
CA VAL A 8 -8.83 63.13 50.80
C VAL A 8 -7.70 62.35 50.11
N VAL A 9 -6.52 62.33 50.71
CA VAL A 9 -5.39 61.54 50.15
C VAL A 9 -5.68 60.03 50.20
N ALA A 10 -6.29 59.56 51.33
CA ALA A 10 -6.69 58.15 51.41
C ALA A 10 -7.76 57.77 50.38
N LEU A 11 -8.75 58.65 50.16
CA LEU A 11 -9.78 58.42 49.16
C LEU A 11 -9.22 58.39 47.73
N LEU A 12 -8.27 59.27 47.41
CA LEU A 12 -7.59 59.29 46.12
C LEU A 12 -6.73 58.02 45.91
N GLY A 13 -6.08 57.54 46.97
CA GLY A 13 -5.32 56.28 46.95
C GLY A 13 -6.18 55.07 46.68
N VAL A 14 -7.39 54.99 47.31
CA VAL A 14 -8.36 53.90 47.04
C VAL A 14 -8.90 53.95 45.62
N ILE A 15 -9.24 55.13 45.12
CA ILE A 15 -9.73 55.32 43.76
C ILE A 15 -8.64 54.92 42.74
N SER A 16 -7.39 55.30 42.99
CA SER A 16 -6.27 54.92 42.14
C SER A 16 -6.00 53.40 42.17
N ALA A 17 -6.07 52.76 43.35
CA ALA A 17 -5.93 51.33 43.48
C ALA A 17 -7.04 50.55 42.79
N VAL A 18 -8.30 51.00 42.89
CA VAL A 18 -9.44 50.39 42.21
C VAL A 18 -9.36 50.58 40.69
N SER A 19 -8.90 51.71 40.20
CA SER A 19 -8.70 51.94 38.79
C SER A 19 -7.55 51.10 38.19
N LEU A 20 -6.47 50.92 38.98
CA LEU A 20 -5.35 50.10 38.60
C LEU A 20 -5.74 48.61 38.56
N THR A 21 -6.45 48.12 39.56
CA THR A 21 -6.94 46.72 39.58
C THR A 21 -7.96 46.43 38.48
N ARG A 22 -8.81 47.41 38.10
CA ARG A 22 -9.70 47.26 36.92
C ARG A 22 -8.92 47.20 35.60
N LYS A 23 -7.85 47.98 35.44
CA LYS A 23 -6.97 47.93 34.25
C LYS A 23 -6.18 46.64 34.15
N LEU A 24 -5.76 46.05 35.28
CA LEU A 24 -5.06 44.78 35.32
C LEU A 24 -5.98 43.55 35.16
N ARG A 25 -7.29 43.70 35.32
CA ARG A 25 -8.31 42.64 35.11
C ARG A 25 -8.87 42.59 33.71
N THR A 26 -8.54 43.53 32.83
CA THR A 26 -8.90 43.37 31.40
C THR A 26 -7.98 42.29 30.84
N GLU A 27 -8.48 41.06 30.80
CA GLU A 27 -7.86 40.01 30.01
C GLU A 27 -7.68 40.53 28.58
N PRO A 28 -6.50 40.39 27.99
CA PRO A 28 -6.31 40.75 26.59
C PRO A 28 -7.35 39.98 25.77
N PRO A 29 -7.95 40.59 24.75
CA PRO A 29 -8.88 39.85 23.88
C PRO A 29 -8.17 38.62 23.38
N PRO A 30 -8.87 37.47 23.33
CA PRO A 30 -8.24 36.23 22.83
C PRO A 30 -7.66 36.52 21.46
N PRO A 31 -6.46 36.02 21.17
CA PRO A 31 -5.82 36.22 19.88
C PRO A 31 -6.85 35.78 18.79
N GLN A 32 -7.08 36.63 17.81
CA GLN A 32 -7.95 36.27 16.70
C GLN A 32 -7.36 35.03 16.04
N PRO A 33 -8.16 34.00 15.72
CA PRO A 33 -7.67 32.83 15.01
C PRO A 33 -7.00 33.30 13.72
N LEU A 34 -5.79 32.82 13.45
CA LEU A 34 -5.02 33.17 12.27
C LEU A 34 -5.76 32.85 10.96
N VAL A 35 -6.76 32.00 11.04
CA VAL A 35 -7.63 31.56 9.93
C VAL A 35 -9.07 31.52 10.41
N MET A 36 -9.99 32.14 9.67
CA MET A 36 -11.40 32.01 9.95
C MET A 36 -11.87 30.58 9.67
N PRO A 37 -12.60 29.93 10.60
CA PRO A 37 -13.18 28.62 10.33
C PRO A 37 -14.20 28.71 9.18
N ALA A 38 -14.29 27.65 8.38
CA ALA A 38 -15.29 27.55 7.33
C ALA A 38 -16.69 27.63 7.94
N ARG A 39 -17.60 28.30 7.21
CA ARG A 39 -19.00 28.41 7.61
C ARG A 39 -19.84 27.37 6.89
N SER A 40 -20.75 26.74 7.61
CA SER A 40 -21.71 25.81 7.01
C SER A 40 -22.53 26.50 5.89
N PRO A 41 -22.66 25.87 4.72
CA PRO A 41 -23.54 26.32 3.66
C PRO A 41 -25.03 25.99 3.93
N PHE A 42 -25.31 25.24 4.99
CA PHE A 42 -26.66 24.79 5.37
C PHE A 42 -27.15 25.51 6.62
N LEU A 43 -28.47 25.71 6.77
CA LEU A 43 -29.09 26.23 7.96
C LEU A 43 -28.92 25.31 9.17
N GLY A 44 -29.03 23.99 8.94
CA GLY A 44 -28.64 22.93 9.87
C GLY A 44 -27.61 22.05 9.25
N ALA A 45 -26.52 21.76 9.98
CA ALA A 45 -25.45 20.91 9.50
C ALA A 45 -24.82 20.10 10.61
N VAL A 46 -24.41 18.90 10.24
CA VAL A 46 -23.46 18.10 11.00
C VAL A 46 -22.05 18.42 10.50
N GLY A 47 -21.23 19.01 11.39
CA GLY A 47 -19.82 19.33 11.11
C GLY A 47 -18.93 18.14 11.41
N GLY A 48 -17.89 17.98 10.63
CA GLY A 48 -16.83 16.97 10.83
C GLY A 48 -15.51 17.40 10.23
N GLN A 49 -14.47 16.65 10.50
CA GLN A 49 -13.17 16.79 9.85
C GLN A 49 -12.97 15.65 8.87
N GLY A 50 -12.44 15.96 7.69
CA GLY A 50 -12.12 14.97 6.68
C GLY A 50 -10.63 14.93 6.36
N ILE A 51 -10.15 13.78 5.97
CA ILE A 51 -8.80 13.58 5.43
C ILE A 51 -8.95 13.09 4.00
N ILE A 52 -8.25 13.75 3.09
CA ILE A 52 -8.20 13.31 1.68
C ILE A 52 -7.40 12.03 1.58
N GLU A 53 -7.96 11.04 0.91
CA GLU A 53 -7.32 9.77 0.59
C GLU A 53 -7.41 9.51 -0.92
N SER A 54 -6.58 8.62 -1.43
CA SER A 54 -6.77 8.11 -2.79
C SER A 54 -8.06 7.30 -2.90
N LEU A 55 -8.66 7.21 -4.07
CA LEU A 55 -10.00 6.63 -4.25
C LEU A 55 -10.12 5.19 -3.70
N ASP A 56 -9.10 4.35 -3.88
CA ASP A 56 -9.11 2.94 -3.49
C ASP A 56 -8.12 2.63 -2.37
N GLU A 57 -7.86 3.59 -1.49
CA GLU A 57 -6.79 3.59 -0.49
C GLU A 57 -5.38 3.55 -1.10
N ASP A 58 -4.40 3.92 -0.31
CA ASP A 58 -3.00 3.96 -0.75
C ASP A 58 -2.41 2.56 -0.75
N VAL A 59 -1.73 2.19 -1.84
CA VAL A 59 -0.93 0.96 -1.88
C VAL A 59 0.45 1.25 -1.30
N ARG A 60 0.73 0.63 -0.18
CA ARG A 60 2.05 0.69 0.48
C ARG A 60 2.93 -0.41 -0.08
N VAL A 61 3.86 -0.02 -0.95
CA VAL A 61 4.80 -0.95 -1.58
C VAL A 61 6.00 -1.16 -0.68
N ALA A 62 6.29 -2.42 -0.33
CA ALA A 62 7.47 -2.82 0.44
C ALA A 62 8.39 -3.70 -0.41
N ALA A 63 9.64 -3.84 0.01
CA ALA A 63 10.54 -4.81 -0.59
C ALA A 63 10.09 -6.24 -0.23
N PRO A 64 10.04 -7.18 -1.19
CA PRO A 64 9.59 -8.56 -0.96
C PRO A 64 10.57 -9.35 -0.09
N GLN A 65 11.83 -8.93 -0.08
CA GLN A 65 12.90 -9.45 0.76
C GLN A 65 13.93 -8.37 1.08
N PRO A 66 14.71 -8.51 2.15
CA PRO A 66 15.78 -7.58 2.46
C PRO A 66 16.85 -7.57 1.37
N GLY A 67 17.32 -6.39 0.99
CA GLY A 67 18.36 -6.26 -0.03
C GLY A 67 18.76 -4.81 -0.28
N ILE A 68 19.85 -4.62 -1.02
CA ILE A 68 20.30 -3.31 -1.46
C ILE A 68 19.48 -2.90 -2.69
N VAL A 69 18.96 -1.67 -2.70
CA VAL A 69 18.28 -1.10 -3.86
C VAL A 69 19.33 -0.80 -4.95
N ARG A 70 19.20 -1.46 -6.07
CA ARG A 70 20.08 -1.23 -7.23
C ARG A 70 19.66 -0.02 -8.04
N GLN A 71 18.36 0.09 -8.30
CA GLN A 71 17.79 1.13 -9.14
C GLN A 71 16.34 1.44 -8.74
N VAL A 72 15.95 2.69 -8.86
CA VAL A 72 14.58 3.18 -8.76
C VAL A 72 14.19 3.72 -10.14
N PHE A 73 13.05 3.27 -10.67
CA PHE A 73 12.63 3.55 -12.05
C PHE A 73 11.64 4.71 -12.15
N VAL A 74 11.06 5.13 -11.03
CA VAL A 74 9.97 6.11 -10.97
C VAL A 74 10.27 7.24 -9.99
N GLN A 75 9.61 8.39 -10.21
CA GLN A 75 9.67 9.56 -9.35
C GLN A 75 8.29 9.91 -8.81
N VAL A 76 8.25 10.75 -7.77
CA VAL A 76 6.97 11.26 -7.23
C VAL A 76 6.25 12.06 -8.31
N GLY A 77 4.97 11.75 -8.51
CA GLY A 77 4.12 12.33 -9.54
C GLY A 77 3.99 11.51 -10.83
N ASP A 78 4.85 10.50 -11.04
CA ASP A 78 4.75 9.63 -12.22
C ASP A 78 3.47 8.79 -12.15
N THR A 79 2.84 8.61 -13.31
CA THR A 79 1.74 7.66 -13.49
C THR A 79 2.30 6.32 -13.96
N VAL A 80 1.92 5.24 -13.28
CA VAL A 80 2.32 3.87 -13.57
C VAL A 80 1.12 3.02 -13.90
N THR A 81 1.32 2.03 -14.76
CA THR A 81 0.32 0.99 -15.07
C THR A 81 0.69 -0.32 -14.38
N SER A 82 -0.30 -1.22 -14.26
CA SER A 82 -0.06 -2.54 -13.69
C SER A 82 1.06 -3.28 -14.44
N GLY A 83 2.06 -3.77 -13.72
CA GLY A 83 3.25 -4.43 -14.27
C GLY A 83 4.47 -3.53 -14.47
N ASP A 84 4.33 -2.19 -14.44
CA ASP A 84 5.45 -1.28 -14.58
C ASP A 84 6.47 -1.45 -13.45
N PRO A 85 7.79 -1.46 -13.73
CA PRO A 85 8.82 -1.59 -12.72
C PRO A 85 8.89 -0.32 -11.87
N LEU A 86 8.91 -0.48 -10.55
CA LEU A 86 9.02 0.60 -9.57
C LEU A 86 10.47 0.74 -9.08
N PHE A 87 11.04 -0.34 -8.61
CA PHE A 87 12.44 -0.41 -8.20
C PHE A 87 12.96 -1.84 -8.28
N GLN A 88 14.27 -1.97 -8.30
CA GLN A 88 14.97 -3.26 -8.36
C GLN A 88 15.97 -3.37 -7.20
N LEU A 89 15.95 -4.52 -6.54
CA LEU A 89 16.98 -4.93 -5.59
C LEU A 89 18.21 -5.48 -6.33
N ASP A 90 19.32 -5.66 -5.62
CA ASP A 90 20.51 -6.28 -6.18
C ASP A 90 20.20 -7.72 -6.62
N SER A 91 20.27 -7.96 -7.92
CA SER A 91 19.89 -9.21 -8.58
C SER A 91 21.06 -10.08 -9.00
N ARG A 92 22.31 -9.64 -8.75
CA ARG A 92 23.52 -10.31 -9.27
C ARG A 92 23.64 -11.77 -8.84
N ASP A 93 23.30 -12.10 -7.61
CA ASP A 93 23.34 -13.48 -7.12
C ASP A 93 22.21 -14.32 -7.75
N ALA A 94 20.99 -13.80 -7.81
CA ALA A 94 19.86 -14.49 -8.45
C ALA A 94 20.11 -14.71 -9.96
N GLU A 95 20.68 -13.72 -10.65
CA GLU A 95 21.10 -13.87 -12.06
C GLU A 95 22.15 -14.97 -12.23
N ALA A 96 23.12 -15.06 -11.31
CA ALA A 96 24.11 -16.13 -11.34
C ALA A 96 23.48 -17.50 -11.11
N GLN A 97 22.50 -17.61 -10.21
CA GLN A 97 21.76 -18.85 -9.96
C GLN A 97 20.93 -19.27 -11.18
N VAL A 98 20.29 -18.34 -11.89
CA VAL A 98 19.59 -18.64 -13.14
C VAL A 98 20.57 -19.18 -14.18
N ARG A 99 21.71 -18.51 -14.41
CA ARG A 99 22.72 -18.98 -15.37
C ARG A 99 23.26 -20.37 -15.02
N LEU A 100 23.48 -20.66 -13.73
CA LEU A 100 23.93 -21.99 -13.28
C LEU A 100 22.88 -23.07 -13.58
N ALA A 101 21.60 -22.80 -13.24
CA ALA A 101 20.51 -23.72 -13.52
C ALA A 101 20.26 -23.89 -15.04
N GLU A 102 20.41 -22.85 -15.83
CA GLU A 102 20.35 -22.93 -17.29
C GLU A 102 21.44 -23.81 -17.88
N ALA A 103 22.67 -23.72 -17.35
CA ALA A 103 23.81 -24.53 -17.83
C ALA A 103 23.66 -26.03 -17.53
N GLU A 104 22.87 -26.42 -16.51
CA GLU A 104 22.60 -27.83 -16.19
C GLU A 104 21.69 -28.50 -17.25
N ILE A 105 20.78 -27.77 -17.85
CA ILE A 105 19.76 -28.29 -18.78
C ILE A 105 20.39 -28.99 -20.02
N PRO A 106 21.32 -28.38 -20.78
CA PRO A 106 21.90 -29.03 -21.94
C PRO A 106 22.70 -30.31 -21.60
N VAL A 107 23.32 -30.35 -20.42
CA VAL A 107 24.04 -31.55 -19.95
C VAL A 107 23.06 -32.71 -19.74
N LEU A 108 21.95 -32.47 -19.07
CA LEU A 108 20.94 -33.50 -18.86
C LEU A 108 20.19 -33.89 -20.13
N LYS A 109 20.00 -32.96 -21.07
CA LYS A 109 19.45 -33.27 -22.40
C LYS A 109 20.38 -34.21 -23.18
N ALA A 110 21.70 -33.99 -23.11
CA ALA A 110 22.66 -34.89 -23.77
C ALA A 110 22.64 -36.28 -23.13
N ARG A 111 22.61 -36.38 -21.79
CA ARG A 111 22.47 -37.68 -21.08
C ARG A 111 21.16 -38.39 -21.43
N LEU A 112 20.06 -37.65 -21.54
CA LEU A 112 18.78 -38.24 -21.94
C LEU A 112 18.87 -38.80 -23.38
N SER A 113 19.48 -38.07 -24.29
CA SER A 113 19.70 -38.54 -25.68
C SER A 113 20.53 -39.83 -25.70
N GLU A 114 21.58 -39.94 -24.89
CA GLU A 114 22.36 -41.15 -24.74
C GLU A 114 21.52 -42.32 -24.20
N ALA A 115 20.75 -42.09 -23.15
CA ALA A 115 19.87 -43.09 -22.53
C ALA A 115 18.76 -43.57 -23.52
N VAL A 116 18.20 -42.65 -24.31
CA VAL A 116 17.22 -43.00 -25.37
C VAL A 116 17.86 -43.87 -26.44
N THR A 117 19.09 -43.56 -26.85
CA THR A 117 19.84 -44.33 -27.84
C THR A 117 20.11 -45.74 -27.34
N LEU A 118 20.53 -45.87 -26.06
CA LEU A 118 20.75 -47.16 -25.43
C LEU A 118 19.46 -47.99 -25.31
N GLU A 119 18.34 -47.38 -24.90
CA GLU A 119 17.03 -48.05 -24.85
C GLU A 119 16.66 -48.61 -26.22
N ASN A 120 16.81 -47.80 -27.28
CA ASN A 120 16.52 -48.22 -28.64
C ASN A 120 17.40 -49.40 -29.11
N ASP A 121 18.71 -49.38 -28.82
CA ASP A 121 19.61 -50.51 -29.10
C ASP A 121 19.16 -51.79 -28.40
N ARG A 122 18.85 -51.72 -27.09
CA ARG A 122 18.36 -52.85 -26.32
C ARG A 122 17.01 -53.36 -26.78
N LYS A 123 16.15 -52.49 -27.22
CA LYS A 123 14.85 -52.85 -27.84
C LYS A 123 15.06 -53.64 -29.12
N ASP A 124 15.96 -53.18 -30.01
CA ASP A 124 16.26 -53.88 -31.24
C ASP A 124 16.92 -55.25 -30.97
N GLN A 125 17.74 -55.38 -29.95
CA GLN A 125 18.30 -56.68 -29.53
C GLN A 125 17.21 -57.62 -29.03
N LEU A 126 16.28 -57.16 -28.19
CA LEU A 126 15.14 -57.95 -27.73
C LEU A 126 14.24 -58.39 -28.89
N ASP A 127 13.94 -57.49 -29.81
CA ASP A 127 13.07 -57.78 -30.94
C ASP A 127 13.73 -58.81 -31.92
N ARG A 128 15.09 -58.78 -32.02
CA ARG A 128 15.83 -59.82 -32.73
C ARG A 128 15.80 -61.16 -32.00
N ALA A 129 16.02 -61.18 -30.70
CA ALA A 129 15.99 -62.39 -29.89
C ALA A 129 14.59 -63.06 -29.96
N LYS A 130 13.52 -62.29 -29.84
CA LYS A 130 12.14 -62.79 -29.99
C LYS A 130 11.90 -63.46 -31.35
N ARG A 131 12.35 -62.83 -32.46
CA ARG A 131 12.21 -63.40 -33.81
C ARG A 131 13.03 -64.69 -33.99
N LEU A 132 14.22 -64.81 -33.39
CA LEU A 132 15.06 -66.00 -33.45
C LEU A 132 14.53 -67.11 -32.54
N LEU A 133 13.98 -66.79 -31.38
CA LEU A 133 13.33 -67.76 -30.49
C LEU A 133 12.12 -68.41 -31.18
N ALA A 134 11.28 -67.61 -31.88
CA ALA A 134 10.15 -68.11 -32.66
C ALA A 134 10.59 -69.10 -33.79
N LYS A 135 11.84 -69.03 -34.19
CA LYS A 135 12.46 -69.95 -35.20
C LYS A 135 13.31 -71.03 -34.50
N SER A 136 13.27 -71.17 -33.20
CA SER A 136 14.04 -72.11 -32.39
C SER A 136 15.58 -71.99 -32.58
N VAL A 137 16.08 -70.80 -32.93
CA VAL A 137 17.51 -70.56 -33.18
C VAL A 137 18.27 -70.16 -31.91
N VAL A 138 17.55 -69.51 -30.91
CA VAL A 138 18.13 -69.10 -29.59
C VAL A 138 17.33 -69.74 -28.48
N SER A 139 17.92 -69.73 -27.26
CA SER A 139 17.27 -70.24 -26.03
C SER A 139 16.29 -69.24 -25.43
N GLU A 140 15.35 -69.73 -24.60
CA GLU A 140 14.47 -68.86 -23.79
C GLU A 140 15.25 -67.99 -22.82
N ASP A 141 16.39 -68.48 -22.31
CA ASP A 141 17.32 -67.74 -21.47
C ASP A 141 17.90 -66.52 -22.17
N GLU A 142 18.20 -66.63 -23.45
CA GLU A 142 18.77 -65.52 -24.23
C GLU A 142 17.72 -64.40 -24.48
N GLU A 143 16.48 -64.78 -24.80
CA GLU A 143 15.36 -63.81 -24.90
C GLU A 143 15.12 -63.14 -23.56
N THR A 144 15.07 -63.90 -22.47
CA THR A 144 14.86 -63.40 -21.13
C THR A 144 15.94 -62.39 -20.70
N ARG A 145 17.22 -62.64 -21.00
CA ARG A 145 18.31 -61.69 -20.77
C ARG A 145 18.17 -60.43 -21.60
N ALA A 146 17.81 -60.54 -22.87
CA ALA A 146 17.56 -59.38 -23.75
C ALA A 146 16.41 -58.51 -23.23
N ARG A 147 15.34 -59.14 -22.71
CA ARG A 147 14.20 -58.45 -22.08
C ARG A 147 14.64 -57.71 -20.83
N PHE A 148 15.37 -58.33 -19.91
CA PHE A 148 15.89 -57.63 -18.71
C PHE A 148 16.80 -56.46 -19.06
N ASN A 149 17.69 -56.62 -20.05
CA ASN A 149 18.55 -55.55 -20.52
C ASN A 149 17.76 -54.35 -21.07
N PHE A 150 16.70 -54.61 -21.84
CA PHE A 150 15.79 -53.57 -22.31
C PHE A 150 15.09 -52.87 -21.16
N GLU A 151 14.51 -53.59 -20.20
CA GLU A 151 13.81 -52.98 -19.06
C GLU A 151 14.78 -52.14 -18.19
N LEU A 152 16.05 -52.60 -18.05
CA LEU A 152 17.08 -51.82 -17.35
C LEU A 152 17.39 -50.50 -18.07
N ALA A 153 17.57 -50.54 -19.39
CA ALA A 153 17.84 -49.34 -20.21
C ALA A 153 16.66 -48.39 -20.19
N ARG A 154 15.44 -48.91 -20.26
CA ARG A 154 14.20 -48.12 -20.13
C ARG A 154 14.10 -47.44 -18.78
N ALA A 155 14.40 -48.14 -17.68
CA ALA A 155 14.40 -47.57 -16.35
C ALA A 155 15.48 -46.45 -16.23
N ALA A 156 16.65 -46.63 -16.82
CA ALA A 156 17.70 -45.62 -16.87
C ALA A 156 17.26 -44.35 -17.61
N ARG A 157 16.61 -44.50 -18.78
CA ARG A 157 16.03 -43.36 -19.52
C ARG A 157 14.99 -42.59 -18.68
N LEU A 158 14.05 -43.32 -18.05
CA LEU A 158 13.03 -42.70 -17.22
C LEU A 158 13.63 -41.96 -16.03
N ARG A 159 14.69 -42.49 -15.42
CA ARG A 159 15.42 -41.78 -14.36
C ARG A 159 16.04 -40.48 -14.87
N THR A 160 16.74 -40.52 -16.01
CA THR A 160 17.38 -39.33 -16.59
C THR A 160 16.34 -38.30 -17.04
N GLU A 161 15.19 -38.74 -17.55
CA GLU A 161 14.05 -37.85 -17.87
C GLU A 161 13.52 -37.15 -16.63
N ALA A 162 13.37 -37.86 -15.49
CA ALA A 162 12.98 -37.29 -14.23
C ALA A 162 14.04 -36.30 -13.68
N GLU A 163 15.33 -36.59 -13.83
CA GLU A 163 16.44 -35.68 -13.48
C GLU A 163 16.37 -34.38 -14.30
N LEU A 164 16.09 -34.47 -15.61
CA LEU A 164 15.86 -33.30 -16.46
C LEU A 164 14.66 -32.48 -15.98
N GLY A 165 13.54 -33.13 -15.67
CA GLY A 165 12.36 -32.45 -15.12
C GLY A 165 12.65 -31.72 -13.81
N GLN A 166 13.45 -32.34 -12.94
CA GLN A 166 13.89 -31.71 -11.69
C GLN A 166 14.76 -30.46 -11.94
N ALA A 167 15.70 -30.53 -12.90
CA ALA A 167 16.55 -29.39 -13.26
C ALA A 167 15.73 -28.24 -13.88
N GLN A 168 14.74 -28.56 -14.71
CA GLN A 168 13.81 -27.57 -15.26
C GLN A 168 13.02 -26.85 -14.15
N ALA A 169 12.51 -27.60 -13.16
CA ALA A 169 11.81 -27.02 -12.01
C ALA A 169 12.74 -26.13 -11.16
N ARG A 170 14.04 -26.49 -11.04
CA ARG A 170 15.03 -25.63 -10.37
C ARG A 170 15.26 -24.33 -11.13
N LEU A 171 15.35 -24.39 -12.46
CA LEU A 171 15.49 -23.21 -13.31
C LEU A 171 14.28 -22.27 -13.16
N GLU A 172 13.07 -22.80 -13.22
CA GLU A 172 11.86 -21.99 -13.03
C GLU A 172 11.83 -21.33 -11.64
N ARG A 173 12.20 -22.05 -10.60
CA ARG A 173 12.33 -21.47 -9.26
C ARG A 173 13.35 -20.33 -9.21
N ALA A 174 14.51 -20.50 -9.86
CA ALA A 174 15.54 -19.46 -9.91
C ALA A 174 15.05 -18.22 -10.67
N LYS A 175 14.31 -18.40 -11.77
CA LYS A 175 13.69 -17.29 -12.52
C LYS A 175 12.66 -16.54 -11.69
N VAL A 176 11.77 -17.22 -10.98
CA VAL A 176 10.81 -16.60 -10.08
C VAL A 176 11.54 -15.79 -8.98
N GLN A 177 12.63 -16.36 -8.43
CA GLN A 177 13.44 -15.67 -7.41
C GLN A 177 14.12 -14.41 -7.97
N LEU A 178 14.52 -14.41 -9.23
CA LEU A 178 15.05 -13.24 -9.92
C LEU A 178 13.95 -12.20 -10.19
N ASP A 179 12.78 -12.63 -10.66
CA ASP A 179 11.68 -11.73 -11.01
C ASP A 179 11.15 -10.94 -9.82
N ILE A 180 11.00 -11.58 -8.65
CA ILE A 180 10.52 -10.91 -7.43
C ILE A 180 11.45 -9.80 -6.94
N LEU A 181 12.72 -9.77 -7.38
CA LEU A 181 13.67 -8.69 -7.05
C LEU A 181 13.36 -7.39 -7.80
N THR A 182 12.58 -7.44 -8.87
CA THR A 182 12.02 -6.26 -9.54
C THR A 182 10.60 -6.05 -9.06
N VAL A 183 10.43 -5.09 -8.17
CA VAL A 183 9.10 -4.75 -7.63
C VAL A 183 8.34 -3.94 -8.66
N ARG A 184 7.10 -4.38 -8.94
CA ARG A 184 6.25 -3.80 -9.98
C ARG A 184 4.96 -3.25 -9.40
N ALA A 185 4.36 -2.31 -10.10
CA ALA A 185 3.03 -1.79 -9.78
C ALA A 185 1.99 -2.91 -9.92
N THR A 186 1.14 -3.08 -8.91
CA THR A 186 0.07 -4.10 -8.91
C THR A 186 -1.20 -3.62 -9.59
N ARG A 187 -1.34 -2.31 -9.78
CA ARG A 187 -2.47 -1.64 -10.43
C ARG A 187 -2.03 -0.29 -11.00
N ASP A 188 -2.87 0.29 -11.84
CA ASP A 188 -2.68 1.67 -12.32
C ASP A 188 -2.77 2.64 -11.15
N ALA A 189 -1.79 3.53 -11.05
CA ALA A 189 -1.71 4.48 -9.93
C ALA A 189 -0.77 5.65 -10.27
N THR A 190 -0.75 6.64 -9.39
CA THR A 190 0.28 7.69 -9.36
C THR A 190 1.21 7.47 -8.17
N VAL A 191 2.49 7.70 -8.35
CA VAL A 191 3.50 7.60 -7.29
C VAL A 191 3.37 8.81 -6.36
N LEU A 192 2.87 8.56 -5.13
CA LEU A 192 2.66 9.62 -4.13
C LEU A 192 3.91 9.90 -3.31
N ARG A 193 4.71 8.86 -3.06
CA ARG A 193 5.94 8.97 -2.27
C ARG A 193 6.95 7.90 -2.66
N VAL A 194 8.23 8.26 -2.63
CA VAL A 194 9.38 7.37 -2.79
C VAL A 194 10.28 7.56 -1.58
N ASN A 195 10.42 6.52 -0.75
CA ASN A 195 11.20 6.55 0.50
C ASN A 195 12.53 5.80 0.39
N ILE A 196 12.88 5.30 -0.79
CA ILE A 196 14.11 4.54 -1.02
C ILE A 196 14.96 5.20 -2.09
N ARG A 197 16.28 4.97 -2.02
CA ARG A 197 17.26 5.46 -2.98
C ARG A 197 18.19 4.34 -3.44
N PRO A 198 18.76 4.43 -4.64
CA PRO A 198 19.81 3.52 -5.06
C PRO A 198 20.97 3.49 -4.05
N GLY A 199 21.41 2.29 -3.68
CA GLY A 199 22.43 2.05 -2.67
C GLY A 199 21.92 1.91 -1.23
N GLU A 200 20.67 2.23 -0.94
CA GLU A 200 20.08 2.02 0.37
C GLU A 200 19.67 0.55 0.58
N PHE A 201 19.66 0.14 1.85
CA PHE A 201 19.17 -1.18 2.24
C PHE A 201 17.65 -1.12 2.48
N ALA A 202 16.90 -1.83 1.66
CA ALA A 202 15.45 -2.01 1.85
C ALA A 202 15.20 -3.27 2.68
N GLY A 203 14.62 -3.09 3.89
CA GLY A 203 14.22 -4.19 4.75
C GLY A 203 12.79 -4.63 4.48
N ALA A 204 12.51 -5.93 4.53
CA ALA A 204 11.16 -6.48 4.35
C ALA A 204 10.18 -6.10 5.48
N GLN A 205 10.66 -5.61 6.60
CA GLN A 205 9.87 -5.48 7.84
C GLN A 205 9.51 -4.05 8.26
N ASN A 206 9.87 -3.03 7.50
CA ASN A 206 9.48 -1.66 7.89
C ASN A 206 8.05 -1.35 7.41
N ALA A 207 7.07 -2.00 8.05
CA ALA A 207 5.64 -1.67 7.85
C ALA A 207 5.32 -0.21 8.25
N THR A 208 6.21 0.44 8.99
CA THR A 208 6.08 1.83 9.42
C THR A 208 6.44 2.80 8.29
N GLU A 209 7.42 2.46 7.45
CA GLU A 209 7.83 3.27 6.30
C GLU A 209 7.91 2.38 5.05
N PRO A 210 6.87 2.37 4.22
CA PRO A 210 6.89 1.63 2.97
C PRO A 210 7.95 2.20 2.01
N ALA A 211 8.53 1.35 1.15
CA ALA A 211 9.49 1.78 0.14
C ALA A 211 8.90 2.85 -0.80
N MET A 212 7.64 2.67 -1.17
CA MET A 212 6.87 3.62 -1.99
C MET A 212 5.41 3.62 -1.56
N VAL A 213 4.71 4.72 -1.86
CA VAL A 213 3.26 4.85 -1.72
C VAL A 213 2.68 5.19 -3.08
N LEU A 214 1.73 4.40 -3.53
CA LEU A 214 1.00 4.61 -4.77
C LEU A 214 -0.46 4.90 -4.45
N GLY A 215 -1.10 5.77 -5.22
CA GLY A 215 -2.52 6.10 -5.04
C GLY A 215 -3.17 6.57 -6.32
N HIS A 216 -4.48 6.49 -6.38
CA HIS A 216 -5.26 6.97 -7.51
C HIS A 216 -5.76 8.40 -7.21
N ILE A 217 -5.21 9.41 -7.92
CA ILE A 217 -5.48 10.83 -7.64
C ILE A 217 -6.41 11.51 -8.65
N LYS A 218 -6.81 10.86 -9.73
CA LYS A 218 -7.75 11.43 -10.72
C LYS A 218 -9.12 11.71 -10.09
N ARG A 219 -9.54 10.84 -9.19
CA ARG A 219 -10.68 11.00 -8.33
C ARG A 219 -10.24 10.72 -6.90
N LEU A 220 -10.65 11.54 -5.95
CA LEU A 220 -10.22 11.45 -4.57
C LEU A 220 -11.36 10.96 -3.68
N GLN A 221 -10.97 10.43 -2.53
CA GLN A 221 -11.87 10.04 -1.46
C GLN A 221 -11.62 10.94 -0.26
N LEU A 222 -12.67 11.24 0.46
CA LEU A 222 -12.61 11.97 1.72
C LEU A 222 -13.19 11.09 2.83
N ARG A 223 -12.36 10.76 3.80
CA ARG A 223 -12.77 10.09 5.03
C ARG A 223 -13.17 11.16 6.05
N ALA A 224 -14.48 11.37 6.21
CA ALA A 224 -15.03 12.32 7.17
C ALA A 224 -15.24 11.66 8.54
N GLU A 225 -14.71 12.25 9.59
CA GLU A 225 -14.87 11.83 10.98
C GLU A 225 -16.01 12.66 11.61
N ILE A 226 -17.12 12.00 11.91
CA ILE A 226 -18.31 12.57 12.52
C ILE A 226 -18.44 12.07 13.95
N ASP A 227 -18.64 12.99 14.90
CA ASP A 227 -18.87 12.64 16.30
C ASP A 227 -20.03 11.64 16.45
N GLU A 228 -19.85 10.61 17.29
CA GLU A 228 -20.85 9.56 17.53
C GLU A 228 -22.21 10.13 17.93
N THR A 229 -22.23 11.22 18.67
CA THR A 229 -23.46 11.88 19.11
C THR A 229 -24.26 12.53 17.96
N ALA A 230 -23.59 12.88 16.87
CA ALA A 230 -24.17 13.46 15.69
C ALA A 230 -24.41 12.43 14.55
N ALA A 231 -23.88 11.23 14.69
CA ALA A 231 -23.91 10.22 13.64
C ALA A 231 -25.33 9.83 13.20
N SER A 232 -26.30 9.83 14.12
CA SER A 232 -27.71 9.49 13.83
C SER A 232 -28.39 10.48 12.89
N ARG A 233 -27.90 11.72 12.78
CA ARG A 233 -28.46 12.78 11.93
C ARG A 233 -27.92 12.72 10.49
N VAL A 234 -26.88 11.93 10.22
CA VAL A 234 -26.31 11.80 8.88
C VAL A 234 -27.07 10.78 8.06
N ARG A 235 -27.53 11.17 6.86
CA ARG A 235 -28.22 10.30 5.91
C ARG A 235 -27.39 10.10 4.62
N PRO A 236 -27.48 8.94 3.95
CA PRO A 236 -26.72 8.67 2.71
C PRO A 236 -26.99 9.68 1.60
N GLN A 237 -28.21 10.20 1.48
CA GLN A 237 -28.61 11.16 0.45
C GLN A 237 -28.42 12.62 0.85
N ALA A 238 -27.96 12.91 2.07
CA ALA A 238 -27.72 14.27 2.52
C ALA A 238 -26.65 14.95 1.67
N ARG A 239 -26.87 16.20 1.31
CA ARG A 239 -25.86 17.01 0.63
C ARG A 239 -24.68 17.23 1.56
N ALA A 240 -23.47 17.13 1.02
CA ALA A 240 -22.27 17.36 1.81
C ALA A 240 -21.27 18.18 0.99
N TYR A 241 -20.57 19.07 1.69
CA TYR A 241 -19.50 19.89 1.13
C TYR A 241 -18.26 19.81 2.03
N ALA A 242 -17.11 19.82 1.39
CA ALA A 242 -15.82 19.96 2.07
C ALA A 242 -15.18 21.31 1.73
N PHE A 243 -14.51 21.90 2.69
CA PHE A 243 -13.76 23.14 2.55
C PHE A 243 -12.30 22.88 2.89
N VAL A 244 -11.40 23.44 2.08
CA VAL A 244 -9.99 23.36 2.36
C VAL A 244 -9.69 24.10 3.66
N LYS A 245 -8.99 23.44 4.60
CA LYS A 245 -8.66 24.06 5.88
C LYS A 245 -7.78 25.30 5.64
N GLY A 246 -8.29 26.44 6.04
CA GLY A 246 -7.62 27.73 5.82
C GLY A 246 -8.06 28.50 4.58
N ASP A 247 -8.83 27.90 3.70
CA ASP A 247 -9.46 28.58 2.56
C ASP A 247 -10.97 28.31 2.58
N THR A 248 -11.72 29.31 3.02
CA THR A 248 -13.18 29.23 3.12
C THR A 248 -13.88 29.51 1.79
N SER A 249 -13.15 29.90 0.76
CA SER A 249 -13.71 30.25 -0.56
C SER A 249 -13.89 29.01 -1.45
N THR A 250 -13.04 28.00 -1.25
CA THR A 250 -13.06 26.77 -2.06
C THR A 250 -13.91 25.70 -1.40
N SER A 251 -15.09 25.44 -1.99
CA SER A 251 -15.97 24.36 -1.58
C SER A 251 -15.98 23.23 -2.61
N VAL A 252 -15.94 22.01 -2.14
CA VAL A 252 -15.94 20.80 -2.97
C VAL A 252 -17.20 20.00 -2.64
N PRO A 253 -18.07 19.73 -3.64
CA PRO A 253 -19.24 18.87 -3.43
C PRO A 253 -18.81 17.43 -3.24
N LEU A 254 -19.41 16.78 -2.25
CA LEU A 254 -19.07 15.40 -1.89
C LEU A 254 -20.18 14.44 -2.31
N GLN A 255 -19.82 13.30 -2.87
CA GLN A 255 -20.71 12.20 -3.21
C GLN A 255 -20.56 11.09 -2.17
N PHE A 256 -21.67 10.75 -1.49
CA PHE A 256 -21.67 9.67 -0.51
C PHE A 256 -21.29 8.33 -1.16
N VAL A 257 -20.39 7.59 -0.49
CA VAL A 257 -19.99 6.24 -0.92
C VAL A 257 -20.51 5.21 0.08
N ARG A 258 -20.10 5.30 1.35
CA ARG A 258 -20.47 4.35 2.39
C ARG A 258 -20.21 4.90 3.79
N PHE A 259 -20.84 4.27 4.78
CA PHE A 259 -20.41 4.36 6.18
C PHE A 259 -19.36 3.29 6.46
N GLU A 260 -18.35 3.61 7.27
CA GLU A 260 -17.54 2.59 7.92
C GLU A 260 -18.31 2.07 9.15
N LEU A 261 -18.57 0.76 9.18
CA LEU A 261 -19.42 0.15 10.21
C LEU A 261 -18.72 -0.02 11.56
N LEU A 262 -17.54 0.55 11.73
CA LEU A 262 -16.75 0.50 12.95
C LEU A 262 -16.53 1.92 13.49
N VAL A 263 -17.06 2.19 14.68
CA VAL A 263 -16.78 3.43 15.40
C VAL A 263 -15.40 3.36 16.03
N GLN A 264 -14.57 4.36 15.76
CA GLN A 264 -13.17 4.41 16.18
C GLN A 264 -12.91 5.63 17.09
N PRO A 265 -11.85 5.59 17.92
CA PRO A 265 -11.38 6.79 18.59
C PRO A 265 -10.98 7.85 17.56
N LYS A 266 -11.30 9.12 17.83
CA LYS A 266 -10.95 10.24 16.96
C LYS A 266 -9.43 10.33 16.81
N ARG A 267 -8.95 10.35 15.57
CA ARG A 267 -7.52 10.46 15.25
C ARG A 267 -7.11 11.87 14.86
N SER A 268 -8.03 12.63 14.30
CA SER A 268 -7.83 13.99 13.84
C SER A 268 -8.03 14.95 14.99
N LEU A 269 -6.95 15.49 15.57
CA LEU A 269 -7.00 16.49 16.63
C LEU A 269 -6.91 17.89 16.01
N THR A 270 -7.79 18.79 16.45
CA THR A 270 -7.78 20.20 15.99
C THR A 270 -6.70 21.04 16.67
N GLY A 271 -6.03 20.49 17.70
CA GLY A 271 -5.02 21.20 18.49
C GLY A 271 -5.59 22.24 19.45
N ALA A 272 -6.91 22.30 19.62
CA ALA A 272 -7.56 23.16 20.60
C ALA A 272 -7.34 22.60 22.02
N SER A 273 -6.97 23.45 22.98
CA SER A 273 -6.71 23.05 24.37
C SER A 273 -7.93 22.50 25.13
N THR A 274 -9.13 22.63 24.54
CA THR A 274 -10.41 22.15 25.08
C THR A 274 -10.91 20.89 24.39
N GLU A 275 -10.14 20.31 23.46
CA GLU A 275 -10.55 19.14 22.69
C GLU A 275 -10.58 17.90 23.58
N ARG A 276 -11.73 17.22 23.63
CA ARG A 276 -11.88 15.95 24.33
C ARG A 276 -11.15 14.85 23.56
N THR A 277 -10.18 14.22 24.19
CA THR A 277 -9.38 13.12 23.62
C THR A 277 -10.10 11.77 23.63
N ASP A 278 -11.28 11.68 24.29
CA ASP A 278 -12.04 10.43 24.45
C ASP A 278 -13.36 10.46 23.63
N THR A 279 -13.33 11.09 22.46
CA THR A 279 -14.48 11.08 21.56
C THR A 279 -14.33 9.98 20.52
N ARG A 280 -15.44 9.27 20.29
CA ARG A 280 -15.56 8.28 19.22
C ARG A 280 -16.19 8.92 17.99
N VAL A 281 -15.77 8.44 16.83
CA VAL A 281 -16.26 8.96 15.56
C VAL A 281 -16.76 7.84 14.66
N LEU A 282 -17.87 8.14 13.97
CA LEU A 282 -18.30 7.39 12.80
C LEU A 282 -17.53 7.93 11.58
N GLN A 283 -16.92 7.06 10.81
CA GLN A 283 -16.27 7.45 9.57
C GLN A 283 -17.22 7.30 8.40
N VAL A 284 -17.34 8.38 7.63
CA VAL A 284 -18.18 8.45 6.43
C VAL A 284 -17.29 8.70 5.24
N ILE A 285 -17.39 7.84 4.24
CA ILE A 285 -16.57 7.91 3.04
C ILE A 285 -17.33 8.62 1.95
N TYR A 286 -16.72 9.66 1.42
CA TYR A 286 -17.20 10.41 0.26
C TYR A 286 -16.22 10.32 -0.87
N ALA A 287 -16.69 10.38 -2.12
CA ALA A 287 -15.86 10.57 -3.30
C ALA A 287 -16.06 11.96 -3.87
N PHE A 288 -15.04 12.51 -4.50
CA PHE A 288 -15.12 13.78 -5.19
C PHE A 288 -14.08 13.90 -6.30
N ASP A 289 -14.35 14.75 -7.28
CA ASP A 289 -13.40 15.09 -8.32
C ASP A 289 -12.66 16.37 -7.90
N PRO A 290 -11.31 16.36 -7.88
CA PRO A 290 -10.55 17.53 -7.46
C PRO A 290 -10.79 18.70 -8.43
N PRO A 291 -11.06 19.92 -7.91
CA PRO A 291 -11.19 21.11 -8.76
C PRO A 291 -9.85 21.36 -9.52
N PRO A 292 -9.90 21.71 -10.81
CA PRO A 292 -8.68 21.86 -11.62
C PRO A 292 -7.77 23.00 -11.15
N ASP A 293 -8.37 24.04 -10.54
CA ASP A 293 -7.66 25.26 -10.15
C ASP A 293 -7.08 25.21 -8.73
N VAL A 294 -7.39 24.16 -7.95
CA VAL A 294 -6.96 24.05 -6.55
C VAL A 294 -6.20 22.73 -6.36
N PRO A 295 -4.89 22.80 -6.08
CA PRO A 295 -4.10 21.60 -5.81
C PRO A 295 -4.55 20.98 -4.48
N LEU A 296 -5.07 19.76 -4.54
CA LEU A 296 -5.44 18.96 -3.37
C LEU A 296 -4.51 17.77 -3.26
N TYR A 297 -4.08 17.49 -2.04
CA TYR A 297 -3.09 16.44 -1.77
C TYR A 297 -3.67 15.36 -0.86
N VAL A 298 -3.32 14.12 -1.12
CA VAL A 298 -3.61 12.99 -0.22
C VAL A 298 -2.97 13.25 1.15
N GLY A 299 -3.74 13.04 2.21
CA GLY A 299 -3.36 13.37 3.59
C GLY A 299 -3.74 14.79 4.04
N GLN A 300 -4.23 15.65 3.14
CA GLN A 300 -4.69 17.00 3.49
C GLN A 300 -6.00 16.95 4.27
N GLN A 301 -6.12 17.84 5.28
CA GLN A 301 -7.33 17.98 6.07
C GLN A 301 -8.31 18.96 5.43
N MET A 302 -9.61 18.64 5.54
CA MET A 302 -10.73 19.48 5.10
C MET A 302 -11.78 19.56 6.19
N ASP A 303 -12.48 20.70 6.27
CA ASP A 303 -13.68 20.84 7.10
C ASP A 303 -14.89 20.35 6.30
N VAL A 304 -15.70 19.46 6.89
CA VAL A 304 -16.84 18.82 6.23
C VAL A 304 -18.13 19.29 6.87
N PHE A 305 -19.10 19.65 6.04
CA PHE A 305 -20.47 19.97 6.46
C PHE A 305 -21.44 19.08 5.70
N ILE A 306 -22.25 18.34 6.45
CA ILE A 306 -23.29 17.45 5.95
C ILE A 306 -24.64 18.06 6.35
N GLU A 307 -25.57 18.18 5.42
CA GLU A 307 -26.90 18.67 5.67
C GLU A 307 -27.60 17.81 6.73
N ASP A 308 -28.14 18.47 7.76
CA ASP A 308 -28.86 17.78 8.83
C ASP A 308 -30.22 17.34 8.33
N ALA A 309 -30.54 16.06 8.46
CA ALA A 309 -31.83 15.51 8.04
C ALA A 309 -33.01 16.00 8.88
N ASP A 310 -32.74 16.50 10.09
CA ASP A 310 -33.74 16.90 11.07
C ASP A 310 -33.87 18.45 11.17
N ALA A 311 -33.30 19.20 10.22
CA ALA A 311 -33.24 20.68 10.23
C ALA A 311 -34.41 21.38 9.50
N ASP A 312 -35.55 20.72 9.31
CA ASP A 312 -36.79 21.32 8.77
C ASP A 312 -37.60 22.02 9.85
#